data_47195b1cf1e9f6dc0758d745bcb9315a
#
_entry.id   47195b1cf1e9f6dc0758d745bcb9315a
#
_cell.length_a   1.000
_cell.length_b   1.000
_cell.length_c   1.000
_cell.angle_alpha   90.00
_cell.angle_beta   90.00
_cell.angle_gamma   90.00
#
_symmetry.space_group_name_H-M   'P 1'
#
loop_
_entity.id
_entity.type
_entity.pdbx_description
1 polymer ?
#
loop_
_entity_poly.entity_id
_entity_poly.type
_entity_poly.pdbx_seq_one_letter_code
_entity_poly.pdbx_strand_id
1 'polypeptide(L)'
;MQTTIIYITGVYDTLDLFTQELKNAFETLGYASFTYDARLEEESKQALIECIEEGTKKGQRFFGVTFNNLGYNLALPEARTETGDACSKQNMGYSPKDINSSREPNLWETYEIPYINILMDHPFHYEKPLQNAPDTSVVLCTDRNHVHYIRRYFKNIRYTDFLPHAGVELGSRHKPLAERGIDVLYAGALPIYTVAKMIPDLSSIPEVDGEEMAQVVLSELVHHPDRTTEDVIEEYLKYKRNDISEQRIHEIIVQMRFIDSYATSFFREQAVRILVENGIRVTAYGTGWDQCEWSDNPYLVYGGKVLAPEILPLMNDSKIVLNTMTWFKAGAHDRIFNGMLAGAAVVTDDSTYLRREFTDGKELVMFSRNEIRTLPDRVFDLFGHMQSTQRMADCGYQSAKEHHTWKSRAAWIREAWM
;
A
#
# COMPACT_ATOMS: atom_id res chain seq x y z
N MET A 1 -28.19 18.39 3.47
CA MET A 1 -27.29 18.86 2.41
C MET A 1 -26.69 17.62 1.80
N GLN A 2 -26.80 17.42 0.47
CA GLN A 2 -26.25 16.24 -0.19
C GLN A 2 -24.72 16.40 -0.32
N THR A 3 -23.98 15.34 -0.05
CA THR A 3 -22.53 15.32 -0.21
C THR A 3 -22.17 14.29 -1.28
N THR A 4 -21.32 14.67 -2.23
CA THR A 4 -20.82 13.82 -3.30
C THR A 4 -19.33 13.53 -3.10
N ILE A 5 -18.92 12.26 -3.18
CA ILE A 5 -17.53 11.86 -3.12
C ILE A 5 -17.02 11.57 -4.53
N ILE A 6 -15.88 12.17 -4.85
CA ILE A 6 -15.18 12.03 -6.13
C ILE A 6 -14.08 10.98 -5.96
N TYR A 7 -14.11 9.95 -6.78
CA TYR A 7 -13.13 8.87 -6.85
C TYR A 7 -12.35 8.93 -8.16
N ILE A 8 -11.11 8.45 -8.14
CA ILE A 8 -10.24 8.31 -9.32
C ILE A 8 -9.97 6.82 -9.57
N THR A 9 -10.20 6.37 -10.79
CA THR A 9 -10.01 4.97 -11.24
C THR A 9 -9.27 4.90 -12.56
N GLY A 10 -8.99 3.68 -13.04
CA GLY A 10 -8.45 3.43 -14.37
C GLY A 10 -6.92 3.48 -14.46
N VAL A 11 -6.22 3.42 -13.32
CA VAL A 11 -4.75 3.44 -13.29
C VAL A 11 -4.17 2.09 -12.83
N TYR A 12 -4.70 1.51 -11.73
CA TYR A 12 -4.23 0.25 -11.17
C TYR A 12 -5.41 -0.61 -10.71
N ASP A 13 -5.49 -1.86 -11.16
CA ASP A 13 -6.59 -2.78 -10.84
C ASP A 13 -6.82 -2.98 -9.33
N THR A 14 -5.73 -3.04 -8.54
CA THR A 14 -5.82 -3.18 -7.08
C THR A 14 -6.45 -1.95 -6.43
N LEU A 15 -6.07 -0.75 -6.88
CA LEU A 15 -6.62 0.50 -6.35
C LEU A 15 -8.06 0.71 -6.83
N ASP A 16 -8.39 0.25 -8.03
CA ASP A 16 -9.76 0.28 -8.57
C ASP A 16 -10.68 -0.61 -7.72
N LEU A 17 -10.21 -1.81 -7.29
CA LEU A 17 -10.94 -2.67 -6.36
C LEU A 17 -11.18 -1.97 -5.02
N PHE A 18 -10.14 -1.37 -4.41
CA PHE A 18 -10.28 -0.66 -3.13
C PHE A 18 -11.20 0.56 -3.26
N THR A 19 -11.10 1.28 -4.39
CA THR A 19 -11.97 2.41 -4.70
C THR A 19 -13.43 1.97 -4.79
N GLN A 20 -13.71 0.85 -5.47
CA GLN A 20 -15.08 0.34 -5.60
C GLN A 20 -15.66 -0.08 -4.23
N GLU A 21 -14.87 -0.75 -3.39
CA GLU A 21 -15.28 -1.15 -2.04
C GLU A 21 -15.55 0.06 -1.14
N LEU A 22 -14.67 1.05 -1.18
CA LEU A 22 -14.83 2.28 -0.42
C LEU A 22 -16.04 3.10 -0.91
N LYS A 23 -16.27 3.16 -2.22
CA LYS A 23 -17.44 3.78 -2.84
C LYS A 23 -18.72 3.10 -2.36
N ASN A 24 -18.83 1.78 -2.44
CA ASN A 24 -19.97 1.01 -1.96
C ASN A 24 -20.24 1.30 -0.47
N ALA A 25 -19.19 1.40 0.32
CA ALA A 25 -19.29 1.71 1.74
C ALA A 25 -19.88 3.11 1.98
N PHE A 26 -19.39 4.13 1.27
CA PHE A 26 -19.92 5.50 1.40
C PHE A 26 -21.33 5.64 0.86
N GLU A 27 -21.68 4.96 -0.23
CA GLU A 27 -23.06 4.93 -0.75
C GLU A 27 -24.03 4.31 0.28
N THR A 28 -23.59 3.26 1.00
CA THR A 28 -24.37 2.69 2.12
C THR A 28 -24.56 3.70 3.27
N LEU A 29 -23.63 4.64 3.44
CA LEU A 29 -23.73 5.73 4.41
C LEU A 29 -24.55 6.93 3.91
N GLY A 30 -25.11 6.87 2.68
CA GLY A 30 -25.98 7.89 2.10
C GLY A 30 -25.27 8.99 1.31
N TYR A 31 -24.00 8.81 0.96
CA TYR A 31 -23.25 9.74 0.10
C TYR A 31 -23.52 9.44 -1.37
N ALA A 32 -23.57 10.49 -2.20
CA ALA A 32 -23.52 10.34 -3.65
C ALA A 32 -22.08 10.13 -4.12
N SER A 33 -21.89 9.55 -5.31
CA SER A 33 -20.61 9.23 -5.86
C SER A 33 -20.44 9.81 -7.26
N PHE A 34 -19.24 10.31 -7.56
CA PHE A 34 -18.75 10.57 -8.91
C PHE A 34 -17.46 9.78 -9.13
N THR A 35 -17.30 9.14 -10.28
CA THR A 35 -16.09 8.40 -10.62
C THR A 35 -15.42 9.01 -11.84
N TYR A 36 -14.21 9.52 -11.67
CA TYR A 36 -13.31 9.95 -12.72
C TYR A 36 -12.51 8.73 -13.22
N ASP A 37 -12.63 8.40 -14.50
CA ASP A 37 -11.88 7.33 -15.13
C ASP A 37 -10.67 7.92 -15.87
N ALA A 38 -9.46 7.66 -15.40
CA ALA A 38 -8.22 8.16 -16.00
C ALA A 38 -7.96 7.64 -17.42
N ARG A 39 -8.63 6.55 -17.83
CA ARG A 39 -8.58 6.03 -19.21
C ARG A 39 -9.38 6.89 -20.19
N LEU A 40 -10.36 7.65 -19.69
CA LEU A 40 -11.24 8.55 -20.44
C LEU A 40 -11.03 10.00 -19.93
N GLU A 41 -9.79 10.46 -19.92
CA GLU A 41 -9.34 11.66 -19.20
C GLU A 41 -10.18 12.91 -19.56
N GLU A 42 -10.28 13.24 -20.85
CA GLU A 42 -10.97 14.46 -21.29
C GLU A 42 -12.47 14.43 -21.00
N GLU A 43 -13.12 13.28 -21.26
CA GLU A 43 -14.55 13.09 -21.02
C GLU A 43 -14.86 13.13 -19.52
N SER A 44 -14.07 12.42 -18.71
CA SER A 44 -14.20 12.37 -17.27
C SER A 44 -13.96 13.74 -16.63
N LYS A 45 -13.00 14.50 -17.14
CA LYS A 45 -12.68 15.84 -16.67
C LYS A 45 -13.81 16.81 -16.90
N GLN A 46 -14.36 16.83 -18.14
CA GLN A 46 -15.48 17.69 -18.49
C GLN A 46 -16.71 17.35 -17.61
N ALA A 47 -17.06 16.07 -17.51
CA ALA A 47 -18.18 15.60 -16.70
C ALA A 47 -18.00 15.92 -15.20
N LEU A 48 -16.76 15.84 -14.67
CA LEU A 48 -16.44 16.18 -13.29
C LEU A 48 -16.71 17.66 -13.02
N ILE A 49 -16.23 18.54 -13.89
CA ILE A 49 -16.42 20.00 -13.74
C ILE A 49 -17.90 20.36 -13.78
N GLU A 50 -18.64 19.83 -14.75
CA GLU A 50 -20.09 20.03 -14.84
C GLU A 50 -20.81 19.57 -13.57
N CYS A 51 -20.43 18.39 -13.05
CA CYS A 51 -20.98 17.85 -11.81
C CYS A 51 -20.71 18.77 -10.61
N ILE A 52 -19.48 19.30 -10.47
CA ILE A 52 -19.09 20.20 -9.39
C ILE A 52 -19.86 21.53 -9.50
N GLU A 53 -19.89 22.15 -10.69
CA GLU A 53 -20.53 23.44 -10.88
C GLU A 53 -22.05 23.38 -10.68
N GLU A 54 -22.71 22.36 -11.21
CA GLU A 54 -24.14 22.16 -10.99
C GLU A 54 -24.48 21.82 -9.55
N GLY A 55 -23.69 20.98 -8.93
CA GLY A 55 -23.88 20.59 -7.54
C GLY A 55 -23.67 21.77 -6.58
N THR A 56 -22.63 22.58 -6.82
CA THR A 56 -22.37 23.80 -6.03
C THR A 56 -23.52 24.78 -6.11
N LYS A 57 -24.10 25.01 -7.31
CA LYS A 57 -25.33 25.83 -7.48
C LYS A 57 -26.52 25.29 -6.68
N LYS A 58 -26.58 23.99 -6.42
CA LYS A 58 -27.61 23.32 -5.62
C LYS A 58 -27.25 23.22 -4.13
N GLY A 59 -26.12 23.78 -3.71
CA GLY A 59 -25.62 23.74 -2.33
C GLY A 59 -25.09 22.37 -1.91
N GLN A 60 -24.62 21.53 -2.83
CA GLN A 60 -23.95 20.26 -2.53
C GLN A 60 -22.52 20.50 -2.05
N ARG A 61 -22.01 19.57 -1.24
CA ARG A 61 -20.61 19.52 -0.84
C ARG A 61 -19.90 18.40 -1.60
N PHE A 62 -18.60 18.58 -1.81
CA PHE A 62 -17.75 17.61 -2.50
C PHE A 62 -16.53 17.27 -1.66
N PHE A 63 -16.07 16.01 -1.77
CA PHE A 63 -14.80 15.50 -1.24
C PHE A 63 -14.14 14.64 -2.29
N GLY A 64 -12.83 14.81 -2.52
CA GLY A 64 -12.04 13.83 -3.24
C GLY A 64 -11.58 12.74 -2.27
N VAL A 65 -11.76 11.45 -2.59
CA VAL A 65 -11.21 10.33 -1.82
C VAL A 65 -10.48 9.41 -2.77
N THR A 66 -9.16 9.36 -2.65
CA THR A 66 -8.30 8.69 -3.62
C THR A 66 -7.21 7.85 -2.94
N PHE A 67 -6.53 7.03 -3.72
CA PHE A 67 -5.41 6.22 -3.27
C PHE A 67 -4.11 6.64 -3.95
N ASN A 68 -2.99 6.54 -3.24
CA ASN A 68 -1.63 6.72 -3.78
C ASN A 68 -1.46 7.97 -4.66
N ASN A 69 -2.05 9.09 -4.22
CA ASN A 69 -2.01 10.40 -4.89
C ASN A 69 -2.68 10.44 -6.27
N LEU A 70 -3.57 9.51 -6.62
CA LEU A 70 -4.27 9.56 -7.90
C LEU A 70 -5.06 10.86 -8.03
N GLY A 71 -4.86 11.58 -9.12
CA GLY A 71 -5.54 12.84 -9.43
C GLY A 71 -5.12 14.04 -8.57
N TYR A 72 -4.01 13.99 -7.82
CA TYR A 72 -3.53 15.11 -7.00
C TYR A 72 -3.32 16.41 -7.78
N ASN A 73 -3.02 16.30 -9.06
CA ASN A 73 -2.69 17.39 -9.98
C ASN A 73 -3.73 17.58 -11.10
N LEU A 74 -5.00 17.23 -10.87
CA LEU A 74 -6.04 17.45 -11.87
C LEU A 74 -6.10 18.94 -12.24
N ALA A 75 -5.69 19.25 -13.48
CA ALA A 75 -5.71 20.61 -13.99
C ALA A 75 -7.13 21.00 -14.47
N LEU A 76 -7.47 22.27 -14.36
CA LEU A 76 -8.64 22.84 -15.02
C LEU A 76 -8.44 22.84 -16.53
N PRO A 77 -9.52 22.78 -17.35
CA PRO A 77 -9.42 23.04 -18.78
C PRO A 77 -8.85 24.44 -18.99
N GLU A 78 -7.91 24.56 -19.92
CA GLU A 78 -7.52 25.90 -20.37
C GLU A 78 -8.77 26.66 -20.83
N ALA A 79 -8.95 27.89 -20.32
CA ALA A 79 -10.01 28.75 -20.82
C ALA A 79 -9.83 28.84 -22.32
N ARG A 80 -10.85 28.42 -23.13
CA ARG A 80 -10.81 28.56 -24.57
C ARG A 80 -10.72 30.05 -24.88
N THR A 81 -9.50 30.53 -25.06
CA THR A 81 -9.27 31.81 -25.74
C THR A 81 -9.72 31.60 -27.19
N GLU A 82 -10.73 32.30 -27.62
CA GLU A 82 -11.24 32.34 -29.00
C GLU A 82 -10.21 32.99 -29.95
N THR A 83 -8.97 32.69 -29.87
CA THR A 83 -7.95 33.10 -30.82
C THR A 83 -7.08 31.88 -31.15
N GLY A 84 -7.40 31.33 -32.34
CA GLY A 84 -6.61 30.22 -32.87
C GLY A 84 -5.16 30.62 -33.11
N ASP A 85 -4.27 29.95 -32.44
CA ASP A 85 -2.91 29.69 -32.93
C ASP A 85 -2.40 28.41 -32.28
N ALA A 86 -2.14 27.42 -33.14
CA ALA A 86 -1.56 26.15 -32.75
C ALA A 86 -0.09 26.36 -32.36
N CYS A 87 0.22 26.35 -31.08
CA CYS A 87 1.61 26.35 -30.60
C CYS A 87 2.08 24.94 -30.27
N SER A 88 3.12 24.57 -30.95
CA SER A 88 3.84 23.30 -30.97
C SER A 88 4.25 22.78 -29.60
N LYS A 89 4.05 21.46 -29.39
CA LYS A 89 4.65 20.70 -28.26
C LYS A 89 6.17 20.84 -28.29
N GLN A 90 6.73 21.56 -27.36
CA GLN A 90 8.16 21.52 -27.04
C GLN A 90 8.36 20.86 -25.69
N ASN A 91 9.16 19.80 -25.68
CA ASN A 91 9.70 19.15 -24.50
C ASN A 91 10.43 20.17 -23.63
N MET A 92 9.88 20.56 -22.49
CA MET A 92 10.61 21.35 -21.50
C MET A 92 11.35 20.42 -20.54
N GLY A 93 12.67 20.41 -20.70
CA GLY A 93 13.60 19.87 -19.71
C GLY A 93 13.49 20.65 -18.40
N TYR A 94 13.39 19.93 -17.31
CA TYR A 94 13.27 20.49 -15.96
C TYR A 94 14.59 21.08 -15.49
N SER A 95 14.60 22.38 -15.15
CA SER A 95 15.73 23.07 -14.49
C SER A 95 15.40 23.24 -12.99
N PRO A 96 16.36 23.00 -12.05
CA PRO A 96 16.10 23.01 -10.59
C PRO A 96 15.95 24.40 -9.95
N LYS A 97 15.62 25.45 -10.69
CA LYS A 97 15.70 26.84 -10.21
C LYS A 97 14.38 27.56 -9.90
N ASP A 98 13.22 26.91 -10.02
CA ASP A 98 11.92 27.58 -9.81
C ASP A 98 11.19 27.10 -8.56
N ILE A 99 11.79 27.31 -7.38
CA ILE A 99 11.14 27.04 -6.07
C ILE A 99 10.16 28.16 -5.64
N ASN A 100 9.99 29.22 -6.46
CA ASN A 100 9.13 30.38 -6.14
C ASN A 100 8.24 30.85 -7.30
N SER A 101 7.90 30.00 -8.25
CA SER A 101 6.81 30.29 -9.19
C SER A 101 5.49 29.89 -8.53
N SER A 102 4.55 30.81 -8.45
CA SER A 102 3.17 30.56 -8.03
C SER A 102 2.58 29.45 -8.92
N ARG A 103 2.55 28.21 -8.40
CA ARG A 103 1.90 27.08 -9.06
C ARG A 103 0.43 27.48 -9.32
N GLU A 104 -0.05 27.32 -10.55
CA GLU A 104 -1.47 27.50 -10.81
C GLU A 104 -2.30 26.53 -9.97
N PRO A 105 -3.38 27.01 -9.33
CA PRO A 105 -4.24 26.15 -8.52
C PRO A 105 -4.81 25.03 -9.39
N ASN A 106 -4.83 23.81 -8.84
CA ASN A 106 -5.47 22.67 -9.47
C ASN A 106 -6.98 22.64 -9.18
N LEU A 107 -7.70 21.65 -9.69
CA LEU A 107 -9.14 21.50 -9.51
C LEU A 107 -9.55 21.52 -8.04
N TRP A 108 -8.82 20.81 -7.17
CA TRP A 108 -9.15 20.69 -5.76
C TRP A 108 -9.08 22.04 -5.02
N GLU A 109 -8.03 22.79 -5.33
CA GLU A 109 -7.78 24.12 -4.75
C GLU A 109 -8.76 25.16 -5.28
N THR A 110 -9.05 25.12 -6.59
CA THR A 110 -9.96 26.08 -7.24
C THR A 110 -11.39 25.97 -6.74
N TYR A 111 -11.87 24.75 -6.51
CA TYR A 111 -13.22 24.51 -5.99
C TYR A 111 -13.25 24.31 -4.48
N GLU A 112 -12.13 24.51 -3.77
CA GLU A 112 -11.97 24.34 -2.33
C GLU A 112 -12.46 22.95 -1.84
N ILE A 113 -12.21 21.91 -2.65
CA ILE A 113 -12.63 20.54 -2.36
C ILE A 113 -11.55 19.85 -1.51
N PRO A 114 -11.86 19.36 -0.30
CA PRO A 114 -10.94 18.54 0.48
C PRO A 114 -10.52 17.29 -0.30
N TYR A 115 -9.21 17.08 -0.42
CA TYR A 115 -8.60 15.95 -1.13
C TYR A 115 -8.04 14.95 -0.12
N ILE A 116 -8.78 13.89 0.17
CA ILE A 116 -8.39 12.82 1.09
C ILE A 116 -7.63 11.75 0.30
N ASN A 117 -6.34 11.65 0.56
CA ASN A 117 -5.43 10.73 -0.10
C ASN A 117 -5.00 9.61 0.85
N ILE A 118 -5.31 8.36 0.52
CA ILE A 118 -4.95 7.18 1.29
C ILE A 118 -3.69 6.56 0.67
N LEU A 119 -2.54 6.64 1.37
CA LEU A 119 -1.29 6.04 0.95
C LEU A 119 -1.24 4.57 1.37
N MET A 120 -1.16 3.69 0.38
CA MET A 120 -1.09 2.24 0.57
C MET A 120 0.34 1.74 0.73
N ASP A 121 1.32 2.53 0.30
CA ASP A 121 2.75 2.23 0.35
C ASP A 121 3.53 3.31 1.10
N HIS A 122 4.84 3.10 1.29
CA HIS A 122 5.69 4.05 2.00
C HIS A 122 5.77 5.40 1.27
N PRO A 123 5.67 6.55 1.98
CA PRO A 123 5.69 7.89 1.39
C PRO A 123 6.90 8.21 0.50
N PHE A 124 8.07 7.61 0.74
CA PHE A 124 9.26 7.86 -0.09
C PHE A 124 9.11 7.43 -1.56
N HIS A 125 8.08 6.62 -1.89
CA HIS A 125 7.75 6.32 -3.28
C HIS A 125 7.02 7.46 -3.99
N TYR A 126 6.48 8.42 -3.24
CA TYR A 126 5.57 9.47 -3.71
C TYR A 126 6.11 10.88 -3.50
N GLU A 127 7.43 11.06 -3.53
CA GLU A 127 8.11 12.33 -3.25
C GLU A 127 7.48 13.51 -4.02
N LYS A 128 7.47 13.43 -5.35
CA LYS A 128 6.96 14.50 -6.20
C LYS A 128 5.45 14.77 -5.99
N PRO A 129 4.56 13.78 -5.97
CA PRO A 129 3.15 14.00 -5.65
C PRO A 129 2.91 14.63 -4.28
N LEU A 130 3.65 14.21 -3.25
CA LEU A 130 3.48 14.74 -1.89
C LEU A 130 4.00 16.17 -1.76
N GLN A 131 5.13 16.51 -2.40
CA GLN A 131 5.63 17.89 -2.45
C GLN A 131 4.65 18.84 -3.16
N ASN A 132 3.90 18.32 -4.15
CA ASN A 132 2.93 19.08 -4.94
C ASN A 132 1.48 18.76 -4.56
N ALA A 133 1.24 18.19 -3.39
CA ALA A 133 -0.11 17.91 -2.91
C ALA A 133 -0.95 19.20 -2.83
N PRO A 134 -2.25 19.14 -3.16
CA PRO A 134 -3.16 20.26 -2.99
C PRO A 134 -3.15 20.80 -1.55
N ASP A 135 -3.30 22.11 -1.36
CA ASP A 135 -3.40 22.73 -0.03
C ASP A 135 -4.60 22.21 0.79
N THR A 136 -5.60 21.66 0.11
CA THR A 136 -6.78 21.01 0.68
C THR A 136 -6.55 19.55 1.10
N SER A 137 -5.29 19.05 1.01
CA SER A 137 -4.98 17.64 1.20
C SER A 137 -5.05 17.20 2.67
N VAL A 138 -5.66 16.01 2.83
CA VAL A 138 -5.53 15.15 4.01
C VAL A 138 -4.84 13.87 3.57
N VAL A 139 -3.70 13.51 4.17
CA VAL A 139 -2.95 12.30 3.82
C VAL A 139 -3.13 11.25 4.92
N LEU A 140 -3.74 10.13 4.59
CA LEU A 140 -3.95 9.01 5.48
C LEU A 140 -2.95 7.90 5.14
N CYS A 141 -2.18 7.44 6.12
CA CYS A 141 -1.14 6.45 5.94
C CYS A 141 -1.52 5.11 6.59
N THR A 142 -1.17 4.01 5.96
CA THR A 142 -1.45 2.64 6.43
C THR A 142 -0.44 2.12 7.46
N ASP A 143 0.58 2.91 7.78
CA ASP A 143 1.54 2.66 8.87
C ASP A 143 1.78 3.93 9.69
N ARG A 144 1.96 3.80 11.01
CA ARG A 144 2.17 4.95 11.91
C ARG A 144 3.53 5.61 11.69
N ASN A 145 4.56 4.86 11.28
CA ASN A 145 5.86 5.43 10.94
C ASN A 145 5.75 6.30 9.66
N HIS A 146 4.90 5.89 8.71
CA HIS A 146 4.63 6.69 7.51
C HIS A 146 3.98 8.05 7.87
N VAL A 147 3.10 8.09 8.88
CA VAL A 147 2.55 9.36 9.41
C VAL A 147 3.66 10.25 9.96
N HIS A 148 4.61 9.66 10.71
CA HIS A 148 5.76 10.40 11.23
C HIS A 148 6.66 10.92 10.11
N TYR A 149 6.88 10.10 9.07
CA TYR A 149 7.64 10.47 7.88
C TYR A 149 7.00 11.67 7.15
N ILE A 150 5.68 11.64 6.91
CA ILE A 150 4.95 12.78 6.32
C ILE A 150 5.13 14.05 7.17
N ARG A 151 4.88 13.97 8.46
CA ARG A 151 5.01 15.13 9.38
C ARG A 151 6.42 15.70 9.40
N ARG A 152 7.42 14.85 9.23
CA ARG A 152 8.83 15.25 9.24
C ARG A 152 9.22 15.95 7.95
N TYR A 153 8.91 15.39 6.80
CA TYR A 153 9.48 15.80 5.52
C TYR A 153 8.54 16.62 4.62
N PHE A 154 7.23 16.54 4.79
CA PHE A 154 6.25 17.22 3.93
C PHE A 154 5.48 18.29 4.70
N LYS A 155 6.12 19.45 4.94
CA LYS A 155 5.55 20.55 5.73
C LYS A 155 4.38 21.27 5.06
N ASN A 156 4.20 21.07 3.75
CA ASN A 156 3.03 21.53 2.98
C ASN A 156 1.76 20.72 3.32
N ILE A 157 1.89 19.51 3.84
CA ILE A 157 0.75 18.67 4.23
C ILE A 157 0.37 19.00 5.68
N ARG A 158 -0.78 19.65 5.84
CA ARG A 158 -1.24 20.12 7.17
C ARG A 158 -1.86 18.99 8.00
N TYR A 159 -2.54 18.06 7.33
CA TYR A 159 -3.33 17.01 7.97
C TYR A 159 -2.87 15.64 7.52
N THR A 160 -2.42 14.84 8.46
CA THR A 160 -2.06 13.43 8.23
C THR A 160 -2.41 12.60 9.44
N ASP A 161 -2.93 11.40 9.20
CA ASP A 161 -3.29 10.45 10.25
C ASP A 161 -3.12 9.01 9.80
N PHE A 162 -3.26 8.09 10.75
CA PHE A 162 -3.16 6.66 10.52
C PHE A 162 -4.52 6.08 10.15
N LEU A 163 -4.60 5.39 9.02
CA LEU A 163 -5.74 4.61 8.59
C LEU A 163 -5.25 3.22 8.15
N PRO A 164 -5.44 2.15 8.95
CA PRO A 164 -4.97 0.83 8.56
C PRO A 164 -5.68 0.35 7.30
N HIS A 165 -5.02 -0.55 6.54
CA HIS A 165 -5.64 -1.26 5.44
C HIS A 165 -6.98 -1.90 5.82
N ALA A 166 -7.79 -2.24 4.82
CA ALA A 166 -9.00 -3.02 4.98
C ALA A 166 -8.98 -4.24 4.07
N GLY A 167 -9.82 -5.22 4.37
CA GLY A 167 -10.08 -6.36 3.51
C GLY A 167 -11.41 -6.23 2.78
N VAL A 168 -11.58 -7.12 1.79
CA VAL A 168 -12.77 -7.27 0.95
C VAL A 168 -13.51 -8.55 1.36
N GLU A 169 -14.80 -8.43 1.69
CA GLU A 169 -15.67 -9.58 2.00
C GLU A 169 -16.36 -10.07 0.73
N LEU A 170 -16.13 -11.33 0.34
CA LEU A 170 -16.73 -11.89 -0.88
C LEU A 170 -18.21 -12.25 -0.75
N GLY A 171 -18.80 -12.18 0.45
CA GLY A 171 -20.20 -12.51 0.69
C GLY A 171 -20.56 -13.99 0.46
N SER A 172 -19.60 -14.84 0.12
CA SER A 172 -19.79 -16.28 -0.07
C SER A 172 -19.64 -17.05 1.24
N ARG A 173 -20.36 -18.20 1.36
CA ARG A 173 -20.16 -19.10 2.49
C ARG A 173 -18.79 -19.74 2.39
N HIS A 174 -18.02 -19.68 3.47
CA HIS A 174 -16.71 -20.32 3.54
C HIS A 174 -16.87 -21.85 3.68
N LYS A 175 -16.04 -22.59 2.91
CA LYS A 175 -15.86 -24.04 3.15
C LYS A 175 -15.07 -24.24 4.44
N PRO A 176 -15.29 -25.34 5.17
CA PRO A 176 -14.40 -25.76 6.25
C PRO A 176 -12.95 -25.84 5.76
N LEU A 177 -12.00 -25.45 6.58
CA LEU A 177 -10.57 -25.47 6.18
C LEU A 177 -10.12 -26.85 5.67
N ALA A 178 -10.60 -27.93 6.28
CA ALA A 178 -10.26 -29.29 5.89
C ALA A 178 -10.70 -29.68 4.45
N GLU A 179 -11.68 -28.96 3.89
CA GLU A 179 -12.23 -29.21 2.54
C GLU A 179 -11.63 -28.31 1.46
N ARG A 180 -10.72 -27.38 1.85
CA ARG A 180 -10.12 -26.41 0.93
C ARG A 180 -8.97 -27.04 0.14
N GLY A 181 -8.85 -26.65 -1.13
CA GLY A 181 -7.92 -27.25 -2.09
C GLY A 181 -6.48 -26.77 -1.98
N ILE A 182 -6.25 -25.56 -1.46
CA ILE A 182 -4.91 -24.95 -1.36
C ILE A 182 -4.43 -25.05 0.09
N ASP A 183 -3.27 -25.69 0.31
CA ASP A 183 -2.71 -25.85 1.66
C ASP A 183 -2.22 -24.51 2.20
N VAL A 184 -1.24 -23.88 1.54
CA VAL A 184 -0.75 -22.55 1.87
C VAL A 184 -0.77 -21.68 0.61
N LEU A 185 -1.43 -20.54 0.66
CA LEU A 185 -1.42 -19.53 -0.39
C LEU A 185 -0.47 -18.40 -0.02
N TYR A 186 0.41 -18.03 -0.95
CA TYR A 186 1.15 -16.78 -0.91
C TYR A 186 0.79 -15.90 -2.12
N ALA A 187 0.28 -14.69 -1.89
CA ALA A 187 -0.09 -13.76 -2.95
C ALA A 187 0.82 -12.52 -2.90
N GLY A 188 1.76 -12.46 -3.81
CA GLY A 188 2.70 -11.34 -3.94
C GLY A 188 3.89 -11.68 -4.82
N ALA A 189 4.37 -10.69 -5.59
CA ALA A 189 5.54 -10.86 -6.44
C ALA A 189 6.82 -11.03 -5.62
N LEU A 190 7.83 -11.67 -6.19
CA LEU A 190 9.20 -11.69 -5.69
C LEU A 190 10.01 -10.62 -6.44
N PRO A 191 10.15 -9.39 -5.90
CA PRO A 191 10.62 -8.25 -6.67
C PRO A 191 12.12 -8.22 -6.93
N ILE A 192 12.94 -9.11 -6.32
CA ILE A 192 14.40 -9.15 -6.47
C ILE A 192 14.84 -9.10 -7.95
N TYR A 193 14.10 -9.75 -8.84
CA TYR A 193 14.42 -9.80 -10.27
C TYR A 193 14.08 -8.52 -11.04
N THR A 194 13.38 -7.58 -10.41
CA THR A 194 13.01 -6.28 -11.00
C THR A 194 13.71 -5.12 -10.34
N VAL A 195 14.10 -5.25 -9.06
CA VAL A 195 14.70 -4.18 -8.24
C VAL A 195 16.03 -3.70 -8.81
N ALA A 196 16.83 -4.57 -9.42
CA ALA A 196 18.12 -4.20 -10.01
C ALA A 196 18.01 -3.03 -11.02
N LYS A 197 16.86 -2.89 -11.69
CA LYS A 197 16.56 -1.78 -12.61
C LYS A 197 16.23 -0.46 -11.91
N MET A 198 16.01 -0.50 -10.60
CA MET A 198 15.62 0.65 -9.78
C MET A 198 16.81 1.21 -8.98
N ILE A 199 17.98 0.57 -9.05
CA ILE A 199 19.19 1.05 -8.36
C ILE A 199 19.63 2.34 -9.05
N PRO A 200 19.70 3.48 -8.32
CA PRO A 200 20.17 4.73 -8.88
C PRO A 200 21.68 4.70 -9.10
N ASP A 201 22.20 5.76 -9.71
CA ASP A 201 23.66 6.00 -9.70
C ASP A 201 24.08 6.36 -8.28
N LEU A 202 24.72 5.41 -7.59
CA LEU A 202 25.17 5.57 -6.20
C LEU A 202 26.32 6.56 -6.07
N SER A 203 27.03 6.88 -7.17
CA SER A 203 28.05 7.93 -7.18
C SER A 203 27.45 9.35 -7.03
N SER A 204 26.14 9.49 -7.19
CA SER A 204 25.40 10.74 -6.94
C SER A 204 25.27 11.10 -5.46
N ILE A 205 25.79 10.26 -4.54
CA ILE A 205 25.81 10.48 -3.09
C ILE A 205 27.25 10.76 -2.65
N PRO A 206 27.77 11.97 -2.87
CA PRO A 206 29.19 12.27 -2.63
C PRO A 206 29.56 12.30 -1.13
N GLU A 207 28.60 12.32 -0.24
CA GLU A 207 28.83 12.37 1.21
C GLU A 207 29.38 11.06 1.78
N VAL A 208 29.06 9.94 1.15
CA VAL A 208 29.42 8.59 1.57
C VAL A 208 29.66 7.67 0.37
N ASP A 209 30.29 6.52 0.60
CA ASP A 209 30.28 5.43 -0.37
C ASP A 209 28.87 4.81 -0.41
N GLY A 210 28.16 5.02 -1.53
CA GLY A 210 26.77 4.58 -1.70
C GLY A 210 26.63 3.05 -1.76
N GLU A 211 27.64 2.33 -2.27
CA GLU A 211 27.65 0.87 -2.30
C GLU A 211 27.87 0.29 -0.90
N GLU A 212 28.85 0.83 -0.14
CA GLU A 212 29.06 0.45 1.26
C GLU A 212 27.78 0.72 2.07
N MET A 213 27.18 1.89 1.91
CA MET A 213 25.93 2.24 2.60
C MET A 213 24.82 1.22 2.30
N ALA A 214 24.61 0.89 1.02
CA ALA A 214 23.57 -0.06 0.62
C ALA A 214 23.78 -1.43 1.29
N GLN A 215 25.02 -1.93 1.32
CA GLN A 215 25.36 -3.21 1.94
C GLN A 215 25.15 -3.18 3.46
N VAL A 216 25.62 -2.13 4.14
CA VAL A 216 25.48 -1.99 5.60
C VAL A 216 24.01 -1.85 5.98
N VAL A 217 23.25 -1.00 5.30
CA VAL A 217 21.82 -0.78 5.58
C VAL A 217 21.02 -2.07 5.34
N LEU A 218 21.24 -2.77 4.23
CA LEU A 218 20.56 -4.04 3.96
C LEU A 218 20.90 -5.09 5.01
N SER A 219 22.19 -5.21 5.39
CA SER A 219 22.61 -6.14 6.45
C SER A 219 21.93 -5.82 7.78
N GLU A 220 21.83 -4.53 8.14
CA GLU A 220 21.19 -4.10 9.38
C GLU A 220 19.69 -4.44 9.36
N LEU A 221 18.98 -4.19 8.25
CA LEU A 221 17.55 -4.53 8.11
C LEU A 221 17.28 -6.04 8.15
N VAL A 222 18.22 -6.87 7.69
CA VAL A 222 18.11 -8.34 7.77
C VAL A 222 18.30 -8.82 9.21
N HIS A 223 19.26 -8.26 9.96
CA HIS A 223 19.53 -8.67 11.34
C HIS A 223 18.56 -8.03 12.35
N HIS A 224 18.06 -6.84 12.05
CA HIS A 224 17.12 -6.07 12.87
C HIS A 224 15.87 -5.67 12.07
N PRO A 225 15.02 -6.66 11.71
CA PRO A 225 13.90 -6.45 10.78
C PRO A 225 12.78 -5.55 11.32
N ASP A 226 12.82 -5.20 12.59
CA ASP A 226 11.86 -4.25 13.21
C ASP A 226 12.23 -2.78 12.98
N ARG A 227 13.45 -2.51 12.52
CA ARG A 227 13.90 -1.15 12.20
C ARG A 227 13.33 -0.69 10.86
N THR A 228 13.05 0.60 10.73
CA THR A 228 12.64 1.20 9.46
C THR A 228 13.85 1.47 8.57
N THR A 229 13.64 1.45 7.27
CA THR A 229 14.72 1.71 6.30
C THR A 229 15.29 3.12 6.45
N GLU A 230 14.40 4.10 6.66
CA GLU A 230 14.79 5.50 6.84
C GLU A 230 15.61 5.73 8.11
N ASP A 231 15.27 5.08 9.22
CA ASP A 231 16.03 5.22 10.47
C ASP A 231 17.44 4.64 10.34
N VAL A 232 17.58 3.49 9.68
CA VAL A 232 18.88 2.85 9.46
C VAL A 232 19.76 3.69 8.52
N ILE A 233 19.19 4.23 7.45
CA ILE A 233 19.91 5.13 6.53
C ILE A 233 20.36 6.40 7.27
N GLU A 234 19.46 7.01 8.03
CA GLU A 234 19.78 8.23 8.79
C GLU A 234 20.89 8.00 9.80
N GLU A 235 20.82 6.90 10.56
CA GLU A 235 21.85 6.56 11.54
C GLU A 235 23.21 6.35 10.88
N TYR A 236 23.26 5.62 9.76
CA TYR A 236 24.49 5.46 8.99
C TYR A 236 25.06 6.79 8.52
N LEU A 237 24.23 7.67 7.95
CA LEU A 237 24.65 8.97 7.47
C LEU A 237 25.21 9.85 8.59
N LYS A 238 24.50 9.92 9.73
CA LYS A 238 24.94 10.70 10.90
C LYS A 238 26.22 10.15 11.53
N TYR A 239 26.43 8.84 11.47
CA TYR A 239 27.69 8.22 11.90
C TYR A 239 28.88 8.63 11.01
N LYS A 240 28.68 8.65 9.70
CA LYS A 240 29.72 9.02 8.73
C LYS A 240 29.92 10.56 8.64
N ARG A 241 28.84 11.32 8.76
CA ARG A 241 28.80 12.79 8.55
C ARG A 241 27.81 13.44 9.51
N ASN A 242 28.30 13.97 10.60
CA ASN A 242 27.48 14.64 11.61
C ASN A 242 27.00 16.05 11.18
N ASP A 243 27.48 16.58 10.08
CA ASP A 243 27.17 17.90 9.51
C ASP A 243 26.13 17.85 8.37
N ILE A 244 25.54 16.66 8.08
CA ILE A 244 24.57 16.51 6.99
C ILE A 244 23.21 17.16 7.36
N SER A 245 22.63 17.89 6.41
CA SER A 245 21.35 18.57 6.63
C SER A 245 20.17 17.60 6.59
N GLU A 246 19.09 17.94 7.27
CA GLU A 246 17.83 17.19 7.28
C GLU A 246 17.26 16.97 5.86
N GLN A 247 17.30 18.02 5.04
CA GLN A 247 16.87 17.94 3.64
C GLN A 247 17.73 16.93 2.86
N ARG A 248 19.05 16.96 3.06
CA ARG A 248 19.95 16.03 2.34
C ARG A 248 19.78 14.59 2.80
N ILE A 249 19.54 14.35 4.10
CA ILE A 249 19.17 13.04 4.63
C ILE A 249 17.92 12.52 3.91
N HIS A 250 16.88 13.34 3.80
CA HIS A 250 15.64 12.96 3.11
C HIS A 250 15.87 12.60 1.63
N GLU A 251 16.62 13.42 0.89
CA GLU A 251 16.97 13.16 -0.51
C GLU A 251 17.68 11.81 -0.66
N ILE A 252 18.63 11.49 0.24
CA ILE A 252 19.35 10.21 0.22
C ILE A 252 18.42 9.05 0.57
N ILE A 253 17.56 9.19 1.57
CA ILE A 253 16.54 8.16 1.90
C ILE A 253 15.70 7.83 0.66
N VAL A 254 15.23 8.84 -0.07
CA VAL A 254 14.44 8.66 -1.30
C VAL A 254 15.26 7.96 -2.40
N GLN A 255 16.53 8.29 -2.55
CA GLN A 255 17.42 7.62 -3.51
C GLN A 255 17.65 6.16 -3.13
N MET A 256 17.84 5.88 -1.85
CA MET A 256 18.17 4.55 -1.33
C MET A 256 16.94 3.65 -1.07
N ARG A 257 15.72 4.09 -1.37
CA ARG A 257 14.48 3.33 -1.14
C ARG A 257 14.45 1.94 -1.78
N PHE A 258 15.28 1.68 -2.78
CA PHE A 258 15.41 0.35 -3.39
C PHE A 258 15.87 -0.72 -2.39
N ILE A 259 16.59 -0.34 -1.33
CA ILE A 259 17.05 -1.25 -0.26
C ILE A 259 15.85 -1.91 0.43
N ASP A 260 14.78 -1.15 0.64
CA ASP A 260 13.53 -1.69 1.22
C ASP A 260 12.93 -2.81 0.36
N SER A 261 13.00 -2.66 -0.97
CA SER A 261 12.56 -3.68 -1.92
C SER A 261 13.45 -4.94 -1.88
N TYR A 262 14.76 -4.79 -1.65
CA TYR A 262 15.67 -5.93 -1.43
C TYR A 262 15.36 -6.65 -0.11
N ALA A 263 15.22 -5.92 0.99
CA ALA A 263 14.84 -6.49 2.28
C ALA A 263 13.48 -7.22 2.20
N THR A 264 12.52 -6.62 1.49
CA THR A 264 11.22 -7.23 1.22
C THR A 264 11.35 -8.53 0.43
N SER A 265 12.15 -8.54 -0.63
CA SER A 265 12.40 -9.75 -1.43
C SER A 265 13.04 -10.85 -0.60
N PHE A 266 14.05 -10.50 0.18
CA PHE A 266 14.74 -11.44 1.07
C PHE A 266 13.77 -12.14 2.02
N PHE A 267 12.98 -11.40 2.78
CA PHE A 267 12.06 -12.00 3.76
C PHE A 267 10.89 -12.75 3.10
N ARG A 268 10.42 -12.31 1.92
CA ARG A 268 9.42 -13.05 1.14
C ARG A 268 9.95 -14.39 0.71
N GLU A 269 11.14 -14.39 0.11
CA GLU A 269 11.78 -15.60 -0.35
C GLU A 269 12.03 -16.56 0.83
N GLN A 270 12.61 -16.08 1.92
CA GLN A 270 12.86 -16.87 3.10
C GLN A 270 11.59 -17.53 3.67
N ALA A 271 10.49 -16.79 3.78
CA ALA A 271 9.23 -17.30 4.31
C ALA A 271 8.64 -18.43 3.45
N VAL A 272 8.62 -18.25 2.12
CA VAL A 272 8.09 -19.28 1.21
C VAL A 272 9.04 -20.45 1.09
N ARG A 273 10.35 -20.18 0.92
CA ARG A 273 11.38 -21.17 0.73
C ARG A 273 11.48 -22.13 1.90
N ILE A 274 11.49 -21.61 3.13
CA ILE A 274 11.63 -22.46 4.32
C ILE A 274 10.43 -23.43 4.48
N LEU A 275 9.23 -23.02 4.10
CA LEU A 275 8.07 -23.91 4.09
C LEU A 275 8.23 -25.02 3.04
N VAL A 276 8.59 -24.64 1.83
CA VAL A 276 8.78 -25.55 0.69
C VAL A 276 9.90 -26.55 0.96
N GLU A 277 11.04 -26.11 1.51
CA GLU A 277 12.16 -26.98 1.87
C GLU A 277 11.83 -27.96 3.01
N ASN A 278 10.83 -27.63 3.84
CA ASN A 278 10.31 -28.51 4.89
C ASN A 278 9.12 -29.37 4.44
N GLY A 279 8.83 -29.44 3.13
CA GLY A 279 7.80 -30.31 2.57
C GLY A 279 6.37 -29.76 2.73
N ILE A 280 6.21 -28.47 2.98
CA ILE A 280 4.92 -27.81 3.04
C ILE A 280 4.59 -27.24 1.65
N ARG A 281 3.45 -27.63 1.08
CA ARG A 281 3.02 -27.20 -0.23
C ARG A 281 2.55 -25.75 -0.20
N VAL A 282 3.27 -24.87 -0.91
CA VAL A 282 2.92 -23.45 -1.06
C VAL A 282 2.53 -23.15 -2.50
N THR A 283 1.33 -22.60 -2.69
CA THR A 283 0.90 -22.05 -3.98
C THR A 283 1.20 -20.54 -3.98
N ALA A 284 2.17 -20.12 -4.79
CA ALA A 284 2.62 -18.74 -4.89
C ALA A 284 2.09 -18.08 -6.16
N TYR A 285 1.42 -16.93 -5.99
CA TYR A 285 0.96 -16.07 -7.08
C TYR A 285 1.73 -14.76 -7.10
N GLY A 286 2.05 -14.29 -8.30
CA GLY A 286 2.85 -13.09 -8.55
C GLY A 286 4.09 -13.41 -9.38
N THR A 287 4.72 -12.39 -9.94
CA THR A 287 5.92 -12.56 -10.78
C THR A 287 7.15 -12.90 -9.96
N GLY A 288 8.11 -13.64 -10.54
CA GLY A 288 9.44 -13.89 -9.99
C GLY A 288 9.60 -15.25 -9.31
N TRP A 289 8.54 -15.96 -8.95
CA TRP A 289 8.63 -17.28 -8.31
C TRP A 289 9.11 -18.38 -9.23
N ASP A 290 8.91 -18.24 -10.52
CA ASP A 290 9.42 -19.12 -11.59
C ASP A 290 10.91 -18.89 -11.92
N GLN A 291 11.53 -17.86 -11.34
CA GLN A 291 12.91 -17.45 -11.60
C GLN A 291 13.86 -17.78 -10.45
N CYS A 292 13.35 -18.20 -9.28
CA CYS A 292 14.20 -18.56 -8.17
C CYS A 292 14.93 -19.89 -8.40
N GLU A 293 16.14 -20.04 -7.86
CA GLU A 293 17.00 -21.22 -8.02
C GLU A 293 16.34 -22.53 -7.55
N TRP A 294 15.35 -22.44 -6.68
CA TRP A 294 14.59 -23.57 -6.10
C TRP A 294 13.16 -23.67 -6.68
N SER A 295 12.90 -23.04 -7.84
CA SER A 295 11.56 -23.02 -8.48
C SER A 295 11.10 -24.40 -8.95
N ASP A 296 11.99 -25.37 -9.10
CA ASP A 296 11.70 -26.76 -9.46
C ASP A 296 11.33 -27.64 -8.24
N ASN A 297 11.34 -27.10 -7.02
CA ASN A 297 10.95 -27.85 -5.84
C ASN A 297 9.48 -28.31 -5.93
N PRO A 298 9.17 -29.63 -5.73
CA PRO A 298 7.81 -30.15 -5.92
C PRO A 298 6.77 -29.61 -4.94
N TYR A 299 7.19 -28.95 -3.86
CA TYR A 299 6.30 -28.30 -2.91
C TYR A 299 6.00 -26.83 -3.25
N LEU A 300 6.69 -26.22 -4.23
CA LEU A 300 6.34 -24.93 -4.78
C LEU A 300 5.38 -25.12 -5.97
N VAL A 301 4.19 -24.56 -5.87
CA VAL A 301 3.25 -24.47 -6.99
C VAL A 301 3.20 -23.03 -7.46
N TYR A 302 3.75 -22.76 -8.62
CA TYR A 302 3.65 -21.43 -9.22
C TYR A 302 2.30 -21.25 -9.92
N GLY A 303 1.46 -20.37 -9.38
CA GLY A 303 0.11 -20.07 -9.86
C GLY A 303 0.06 -18.99 -10.96
N GLY A 304 1.21 -18.40 -11.31
CA GLY A 304 1.28 -17.31 -12.29
C GLY A 304 0.91 -15.94 -11.72
N LYS A 305 0.72 -14.97 -12.60
CA LYS A 305 0.27 -13.62 -12.26
C LYS A 305 -1.25 -13.58 -12.29
N VAL A 306 -1.87 -13.09 -11.23
CA VAL A 306 -3.32 -12.85 -11.12
C VAL A 306 -3.59 -11.41 -10.70
N LEU A 307 -4.76 -10.89 -11.06
CA LEU A 307 -5.22 -9.58 -10.62
C LEU A 307 -5.79 -9.63 -9.19
N ALA A 308 -5.86 -8.48 -8.52
CA ALA A 308 -6.36 -8.40 -7.16
C ALA A 308 -7.76 -9.01 -6.95
N PRO A 309 -8.75 -8.83 -7.85
CA PRO A 309 -10.05 -9.49 -7.70
C PRO A 309 -10.00 -11.02 -7.83
N GLU A 310 -9.04 -11.55 -8.60
CA GLU A 310 -8.92 -12.99 -8.87
C GLU A 310 -8.27 -13.75 -7.70
N ILE A 311 -7.44 -13.06 -6.88
CA ILE A 311 -6.79 -13.69 -5.73
C ILE A 311 -7.75 -13.95 -4.57
N LEU A 312 -8.81 -13.17 -4.41
CA LEU A 312 -9.75 -13.29 -3.31
C LEU A 312 -10.48 -14.66 -3.29
N PRO A 313 -11.03 -15.18 -4.41
CA PRO A 313 -11.58 -16.54 -4.46
C PRO A 313 -10.56 -17.62 -4.12
N LEU A 314 -9.28 -17.43 -4.49
CA LEU A 314 -8.20 -18.37 -4.17
C LEU A 314 -7.91 -18.37 -2.66
N MET A 315 -7.94 -17.20 -2.00
CA MET A 315 -7.87 -17.13 -0.54
C MET A 315 -9.01 -17.86 0.14
N ASN A 316 -10.23 -17.80 -0.43
CA ASN A 316 -11.41 -18.51 0.09
C ASN A 316 -11.30 -20.04 -0.08
N ASP A 317 -10.47 -20.56 -1.01
CA ASP A 317 -10.17 -22.00 -1.15
C ASP A 317 -8.83 -22.40 -0.51
N SER A 318 -8.21 -21.51 0.27
CA SER A 318 -6.94 -21.77 0.96
C SER A 318 -7.14 -22.08 2.42
N LYS A 319 -6.44 -23.11 2.94
CA LYS A 319 -6.42 -23.44 4.39
C LYS A 319 -5.68 -22.35 5.15
N ILE A 320 -4.50 -21.98 4.64
CA ILE A 320 -3.64 -20.96 5.22
C ILE A 320 -3.34 -19.88 4.17
N VAL A 321 -3.42 -18.62 4.56
CA VAL A 321 -2.89 -17.48 3.82
C VAL A 321 -1.64 -16.99 4.52
N LEU A 322 -0.50 -17.14 3.85
CA LEU A 322 0.78 -16.62 4.33
C LEU A 322 0.97 -15.18 3.86
N ASN A 323 1.34 -14.31 4.77
CA ASN A 323 1.70 -12.93 4.50
C ASN A 323 3.10 -12.58 4.99
N THR A 324 3.76 -11.67 4.28
CA THR A 324 4.94 -10.93 4.74
C THR A 324 4.74 -9.45 4.42
N MET A 325 5.12 -8.57 5.35
CA MET A 325 4.88 -7.13 5.26
C MET A 325 6.08 -6.34 5.78
N THR A 326 7.24 -6.57 5.21
CA THR A 326 8.55 -6.07 5.70
C THR A 326 8.56 -4.55 5.94
N TRP A 327 7.86 -3.78 5.10
CA TRP A 327 7.80 -2.30 5.22
C TRP A 327 6.76 -1.77 6.19
N PHE A 328 5.81 -2.59 6.67
CA PHE A 328 4.85 -2.19 7.70
C PHE A 328 5.35 -2.61 9.08
N LYS A 329 6.01 -1.71 9.79
CA LYS A 329 6.50 -1.95 11.16
C LYS A 329 5.45 -1.62 12.22
N ALA A 330 4.57 -0.66 11.90
CA ALA A 330 3.49 -0.18 12.77
C ALA A 330 2.14 -0.06 12.05
N GLY A 331 1.95 -0.90 11.06
CA GLY A 331 0.76 -1.04 10.21
C GLY A 331 0.44 -2.51 9.93
N ALA A 332 -0.40 -2.75 8.92
CA ALA A 332 -0.75 -4.07 8.42
C ALA A 332 -1.02 -4.03 6.92
N HIS A 333 -0.76 -5.14 6.22
CA HIS A 333 -1.06 -5.31 4.81
C HIS A 333 -2.49 -5.81 4.59
N ASP A 334 -3.17 -5.39 3.52
CA ASP A 334 -4.54 -5.79 3.15
C ASP A 334 -4.73 -7.31 3.06
N ARG A 335 -3.68 -8.04 2.65
CA ARG A 335 -3.70 -9.51 2.51
C ARG A 335 -4.06 -10.23 3.82
N ILE A 336 -3.71 -9.65 4.97
CA ILE A 336 -4.08 -10.17 6.29
C ILE A 336 -5.60 -10.15 6.43
N PHE A 337 -6.21 -8.97 6.20
CA PHE A 337 -7.64 -8.79 6.33
C PHE A 337 -8.43 -9.52 5.24
N ASN A 338 -7.90 -9.57 4.01
CA ASN A 338 -8.47 -10.37 2.92
C ASN A 338 -8.47 -11.87 3.26
N GLY A 339 -7.36 -12.41 3.81
CA GLY A 339 -7.26 -13.79 4.25
C GLY A 339 -8.24 -14.10 5.39
N MET A 340 -8.34 -13.22 6.39
CA MET A 340 -9.32 -13.36 7.48
C MET A 340 -10.76 -13.33 6.96
N LEU A 341 -11.11 -12.38 6.09
CA LEU A 341 -12.46 -12.27 5.51
C LEU A 341 -12.77 -13.40 4.52
N ALA A 342 -11.75 -14.05 3.96
CA ALA A 342 -11.88 -15.31 3.23
C ALA A 342 -12.04 -16.54 4.15
N GLY A 343 -12.04 -16.36 5.47
CA GLY A 343 -12.14 -17.44 6.46
C GLY A 343 -10.95 -18.40 6.43
N ALA A 344 -9.78 -17.96 5.95
CA ALA A 344 -8.53 -18.71 6.01
C ALA A 344 -7.81 -18.50 7.34
N ALA A 345 -7.00 -19.46 7.77
CA ALA A 345 -6.06 -19.24 8.85
C ALA A 345 -4.93 -18.32 8.32
N VAL A 346 -4.75 -17.16 8.93
CA VAL A 346 -3.72 -16.22 8.49
C VAL A 346 -2.44 -16.45 9.30
N VAL A 347 -1.33 -16.59 8.59
CA VAL A 347 0.03 -16.65 9.15
C VAL A 347 0.81 -15.46 8.61
N THR A 348 1.31 -14.59 9.47
CA THR A 348 1.95 -13.33 9.06
C THR A 348 3.16 -13.01 9.93
N ASP A 349 4.14 -12.29 9.38
CA ASP A 349 5.10 -11.61 10.20
C ASP A 349 4.43 -10.53 11.05
N ASP A 350 5.02 -10.24 12.19
CA ASP A 350 4.42 -9.37 13.18
C ASP A 350 4.70 -7.87 12.92
N SER A 351 3.89 -7.01 13.52
CA SER A 351 4.10 -5.57 13.64
C SER A 351 3.59 -5.06 14.98
N THR A 352 4.01 -3.84 15.35
CA THR A 352 3.50 -3.22 16.59
C THR A 352 2.00 -2.94 16.53
N TYR A 353 1.43 -2.75 15.33
CA TYR A 353 0.00 -2.64 15.11
C TYR A 353 -0.71 -3.97 15.35
N LEU A 354 -0.26 -5.05 14.70
CA LEU A 354 -0.89 -6.37 14.82
C LEU A 354 -0.88 -6.89 16.25
N ARG A 355 0.22 -6.70 16.99
CA ARG A 355 0.33 -7.09 18.42
C ARG A 355 -0.66 -6.34 19.34
N ARG A 356 -1.21 -5.19 18.92
CA ARG A 356 -2.22 -4.43 19.67
C ARG A 356 -3.63 -4.83 19.30
N GLU A 357 -3.86 -5.17 18.04
CA GLU A 357 -5.19 -5.49 17.49
C GLU A 357 -5.57 -6.95 17.72
N PHE A 358 -4.59 -7.87 17.68
CA PHE A 358 -4.82 -9.31 17.67
C PHE A 358 -3.98 -10.05 18.71
N THR A 359 -4.47 -11.20 19.12
CA THR A 359 -3.75 -12.15 19.98
C THR A 359 -3.22 -13.32 19.13
N ASP A 360 -1.91 -13.57 19.19
CA ASP A 360 -1.28 -14.69 18.50
C ASP A 360 -1.93 -16.03 18.89
N GLY A 361 -2.27 -16.85 17.90
CA GLY A 361 -2.95 -18.13 18.05
C GLY A 361 -4.44 -18.05 18.32
N LYS A 362 -5.05 -16.86 18.46
CA LYS A 362 -6.50 -16.69 18.68
C LYS A 362 -7.26 -16.19 17.44
N GLU A 363 -6.78 -15.15 16.77
CA GLU A 363 -7.37 -14.61 15.54
C GLU A 363 -6.50 -14.90 14.31
N LEU A 364 -5.18 -15.01 14.49
CA LEU A 364 -4.18 -15.30 13.46
C LEU A 364 -2.92 -15.86 14.14
N VAL A 365 -1.92 -16.28 13.34
CA VAL A 365 -0.59 -16.66 13.82
C VAL A 365 0.41 -15.59 13.39
N MET A 366 1.14 -15.04 14.37
CA MET A 366 2.22 -14.09 14.13
C MET A 366 3.58 -14.76 14.30
N PHE A 367 4.52 -14.57 13.36
CA PHE A 367 5.90 -15.02 13.50
C PHE A 367 6.87 -13.85 13.49
N SER A 368 7.96 -14.01 14.24
CA SER A 368 9.07 -13.06 14.19
C SER A 368 9.96 -13.34 12.98
N ARG A 369 10.34 -12.30 12.22
CA ARG A 369 11.31 -12.44 11.12
C ARG A 369 12.68 -12.90 11.61
N ASN A 370 13.06 -12.59 12.85
CA ASN A 370 14.28 -13.08 13.49
C ASN A 370 14.25 -14.59 13.79
N GLU A 371 13.04 -15.15 13.92
CA GLU A 371 12.81 -16.56 14.24
C GLU A 371 12.11 -17.29 13.09
N ILE A 372 12.33 -16.87 11.86
CA ILE A 372 11.65 -17.40 10.66
C ILE A 372 11.82 -18.93 10.52
N ARG A 373 12.89 -19.49 11.10
CA ARG A 373 13.15 -20.94 11.12
C ARG A 373 12.09 -21.74 11.90
N THR A 374 11.31 -21.10 12.76
CA THR A 374 10.20 -21.74 13.49
C THR A 374 8.89 -21.76 12.69
N LEU A 375 8.84 -21.08 11.55
CA LEU A 375 7.63 -20.97 10.72
C LEU A 375 7.10 -22.33 10.24
N PRO A 376 7.90 -23.31 9.79
CA PRO A 376 7.41 -24.63 9.41
C PRO A 376 6.70 -25.35 10.57
N ASP A 377 7.25 -25.31 11.78
CA ASP A 377 6.63 -25.97 12.96
C ASP A 377 5.27 -25.37 13.28
N ARG A 378 5.13 -24.02 13.19
CA ARG A 378 3.84 -23.35 13.38
C ARG A 378 2.82 -23.77 12.34
N VAL A 379 3.23 -23.91 11.07
CA VAL A 379 2.32 -24.35 9.98
C VAL A 379 1.97 -25.83 10.13
N PHE A 380 2.91 -26.69 10.53
CA PHE A 380 2.60 -28.11 10.84
C PHE A 380 1.63 -28.25 12.02
N ASP A 381 1.76 -27.41 13.05
CA ASP A 381 0.83 -27.40 14.18
C ASP A 381 -0.59 -27.05 13.73
N LEU A 382 -0.75 -26.06 12.84
CA LEU A 382 -2.05 -25.70 12.26
C LEU A 382 -2.67 -26.86 11.48
N PHE A 383 -1.88 -27.59 10.68
CA PHE A 383 -2.36 -28.78 9.96
C PHE A 383 -2.69 -29.96 10.90
N GLY A 384 -1.86 -30.15 11.94
CA GLY A 384 -2.05 -31.22 12.93
C GLY A 384 -3.30 -31.01 13.81
N HIS A 385 -3.74 -29.77 13.98
CA HIS A 385 -4.84 -29.38 14.87
C HIS A 385 -5.97 -28.65 14.14
N MET A 386 -6.45 -29.21 13.01
CA MET A 386 -7.36 -28.53 12.07
C MET A 386 -8.64 -27.98 12.73
N GLN A 387 -9.18 -28.61 13.77
CA GLN A 387 -10.37 -28.08 14.47
C GLN A 387 -10.07 -26.79 15.26
N SER A 388 -8.91 -26.67 15.90
CA SER A 388 -8.50 -25.45 16.60
C SER A 388 -8.12 -24.36 15.60
N THR A 389 -7.48 -24.74 14.49
CA THR A 389 -7.18 -23.85 13.37
C THR A 389 -8.44 -23.25 12.75
N GLN A 390 -9.51 -24.06 12.58
CA GLN A 390 -10.81 -23.56 12.13
C GLN A 390 -11.38 -22.54 13.10
N ARG A 391 -11.36 -22.83 14.42
CA ARG A 391 -11.86 -21.87 15.43
C ARG A 391 -11.07 -20.57 15.42
N MET A 392 -9.75 -20.64 15.25
CA MET A 392 -8.90 -19.45 15.11
C MET A 392 -9.28 -18.66 13.85
N ALA A 393 -9.44 -19.30 12.70
CA ALA A 393 -9.86 -18.66 11.46
C ALA A 393 -11.26 -18.03 11.59
N ASP A 394 -12.19 -18.68 12.28
CA ASP A 394 -13.53 -18.15 12.55
C ASP A 394 -13.46 -16.89 13.45
N CYS A 395 -12.60 -16.89 14.49
CA CYS A 395 -12.36 -15.71 15.31
C CYS A 395 -11.76 -14.57 14.48
N GLY A 396 -10.76 -14.88 13.64
CA GLY A 396 -10.15 -13.92 12.72
C GLY A 396 -11.18 -13.30 11.76
N TYR A 397 -12.04 -14.15 11.16
CA TYR A 397 -13.11 -13.67 10.30
C TYR A 397 -14.05 -12.69 11.01
N GLN A 398 -14.52 -13.03 12.22
CA GLN A 398 -15.43 -12.16 12.97
C GLN A 398 -14.75 -10.81 13.30
N SER A 399 -13.51 -10.84 13.78
CA SER A 399 -12.76 -9.64 14.09
C SER A 399 -12.55 -8.75 12.85
N ALA A 400 -12.16 -9.35 11.71
CA ALA A 400 -11.98 -8.60 10.47
C ALA A 400 -13.29 -8.02 9.94
N LYS A 401 -14.38 -8.77 10.02
CA LYS A 401 -15.71 -8.33 9.60
C LYS A 401 -16.23 -7.15 10.41
N GLU A 402 -15.97 -7.12 11.70
CA GLU A 402 -16.39 -6.02 12.57
C GLU A 402 -15.54 -4.75 12.41
N HIS A 403 -14.22 -4.93 12.25
CA HIS A 403 -13.28 -3.81 12.43
C HIS A 403 -12.39 -3.48 11.23
N HIS A 404 -12.23 -4.41 10.25
CA HIS A 404 -11.21 -4.29 9.23
C HIS A 404 -11.75 -4.37 7.79
N THR A 405 -12.97 -3.89 7.56
CA THR A 405 -13.59 -3.75 6.25
C THR A 405 -13.50 -2.33 5.72
N TRP A 406 -13.66 -2.12 4.42
CA TRP A 406 -13.77 -0.79 3.82
C TRP A 406 -14.95 0.01 4.38
N LYS A 407 -16.01 -0.67 4.85
CA LYS A 407 -17.13 -0.03 5.55
C LYS A 407 -16.67 0.62 6.87
N SER A 408 -15.82 -0.06 7.62
CA SER A 408 -15.24 0.49 8.86
C SER A 408 -14.34 1.70 8.56
N ARG A 409 -13.58 1.66 7.45
CA ARG A 409 -12.73 2.79 7.03
C ARG A 409 -13.55 3.98 6.55
N ALA A 410 -14.62 3.76 5.76
CA ALA A 410 -15.53 4.81 5.35
C ALA A 410 -16.22 5.50 6.56
N ALA A 411 -16.66 4.72 7.55
CA ALA A 411 -17.24 5.26 8.78
C ALA A 411 -16.24 6.14 9.53
N TRP A 412 -14.99 5.68 9.69
CA TRP A 412 -13.93 6.44 10.33
C TRP A 412 -13.59 7.73 9.57
N ILE A 413 -13.42 7.67 8.24
CA ILE A 413 -13.13 8.86 7.41
C ILE A 413 -14.26 9.89 7.54
N ARG A 414 -15.52 9.44 7.50
CA ARG A 414 -16.68 10.31 7.68
C ARG A 414 -16.64 11.05 9.00
N GLU A 415 -16.35 10.34 10.09
CA GLU A 415 -16.36 10.92 11.45
C GLU A 415 -15.19 11.89 11.66
N ALA A 416 -14.03 11.57 11.11
CA ALA A 416 -12.81 12.35 11.33
C ALA A 416 -12.69 13.56 10.39
N TRP A 417 -13.22 13.49 9.15
CA TRP A 417 -12.87 14.43 8.08
C TRP A 417 -14.04 15.01 7.28
N MET A 418 -15.29 14.52 7.45
CA MET A 418 -16.47 14.97 6.69
C MET A 418 -17.58 15.53 7.58
#